data_d296dcf91170c5c7a18049906094d2f2
#
_entry.id   d296dcf91170c5c7a18049906094d2f2
#
_cell.length_a   1.000
_cell.length_b   1.000
_cell.length_c   1.000
_cell.angle_alpha   90.00
_cell.angle_beta   90.00
_cell.angle_gamma   90.00
#
_symmetry.space_group_name_H-M   'P 1'
#
loop_
_entity.id
_entity.type
_entity.pdbx_description
1 polymer ?
#
loop_
_entity_poly.entity_id
_entity_poly.type
_entity_poly.pdbx_seq_one_letter_code
_entity_poly.pdbx_strand_id
1 'polypeptide(L)'
;MALDTKEIVVHSFTMGDVEDPDLYAAEPLLKWENSEIGQWVIAHAVETPCWYRVPDMMQYGYRYEIRAKLSGARLTEWLLRNKHGV
;
A
#
# COMPACT_ATOMS: atom_id res chain seq x y z
N MET A 1 26.69 7.72 -2.52
CA MET A 1 26.19 6.37 -2.62
C MET A 1 24.67 6.33 -2.61
N ALA A 2 24.13 5.64 -3.57
CA ALA A 2 22.68 5.54 -3.65
C ALA A 2 22.16 4.67 -2.51
N LEU A 3 21.09 5.14 -1.88
CA LEU A 3 20.39 4.30 -0.95
C LEU A 3 19.68 3.20 -1.72
N ASP A 4 19.73 2.01 -1.17
CA ASP A 4 19.11 0.87 -1.79
C ASP A 4 17.60 0.89 -1.50
N THR A 5 16.94 1.84 -2.14
CA THR A 5 15.52 2.11 -1.93
C THR A 5 14.71 1.43 -3.01
N LYS A 6 13.62 0.81 -2.62
CA LYS A 6 12.73 0.13 -3.55
C LYS A 6 11.30 0.52 -3.28
N GLU A 7 10.57 0.80 -4.35
CA GLU A 7 9.13 1.04 -4.24
C GLU A 7 8.38 -0.28 -4.32
N ILE A 8 7.54 -0.53 -3.35
CA ILE A 8 6.77 -1.76 -3.29
C ILE A 8 5.32 -1.46 -2.98
N VAL A 9 4.44 -2.39 -3.29
CA VAL A 9 3.05 -2.33 -2.90
C VAL A 9 2.94 -2.91 -1.50
N VAL A 10 2.61 -2.05 -0.53
CA VAL A 10 2.53 -2.47 0.87
C VAL A 10 1.12 -2.88 1.26
N HIS A 11 0.13 -2.51 0.47
CA HIS A 11 -1.26 -2.91 0.72
C HIS A 11 -2.04 -2.73 -0.57
N SER A 12 -3.02 -3.60 -0.77
CA SER A 12 -3.90 -3.46 -1.91
C SER A 12 -5.28 -4.01 -1.56
N PHE A 13 -6.29 -3.50 -2.25
CA PHE A 13 -7.63 -4.03 -2.15
C PHE A 13 -8.36 -3.76 -3.45
N THR A 14 -9.42 -4.51 -3.70
CA THR A 14 -10.19 -4.35 -4.92
C THR A 14 -11.49 -3.62 -4.61
N MET A 15 -11.96 -2.85 -5.59
CA MET A 15 -13.21 -2.13 -5.52
C MET A 15 -14.04 -2.52 -6.72
N GLY A 16 -15.28 -2.89 -6.50
CA GLY A 16 -16.16 -3.28 -7.61
C GLY A 16 -16.48 -2.09 -8.50
N ASP A 17 -17.27 -2.35 -9.53
CA ASP A 17 -17.70 -1.32 -10.47
C ASP A 17 -18.79 -0.47 -9.82
N VAL A 18 -18.35 0.62 -9.19
CA VAL A 18 -19.24 1.54 -8.49
C VAL A 18 -19.00 2.96 -9.01
N GLU A 19 -19.99 3.82 -8.85
CA GLU A 19 -19.80 5.24 -9.12
C GLU A 19 -18.92 5.83 -8.04
N ASP A 20 -18.04 6.74 -8.42
CA ASP A 20 -17.13 7.43 -7.50
C ASP A 20 -16.32 6.44 -6.64
N PRO A 21 -15.54 5.55 -7.29
CA PRO A 21 -14.79 4.54 -6.52
C PRO A 21 -13.85 5.14 -5.48
N ASP A 22 -13.29 6.32 -5.74
CA ASP A 22 -12.39 6.95 -4.79
C ASP A 22 -13.09 7.33 -3.49
N LEU A 23 -14.38 7.67 -3.58
CA LEU A 23 -15.16 7.98 -2.39
C LEU A 23 -15.30 6.75 -1.48
N TYR A 24 -15.58 5.60 -2.09
CA TYR A 24 -15.73 4.37 -1.32
C TYR A 24 -14.37 3.82 -0.86
N ALA A 25 -13.31 4.12 -1.61
CA ALA A 25 -11.97 3.69 -1.24
C ALA A 25 -11.41 4.46 -0.04
N ALA A 26 -11.97 5.63 0.27
CA ALA A 26 -11.46 6.46 1.35
C ALA A 26 -11.44 5.72 2.70
N GLU A 27 -12.48 4.95 2.99
CA GLU A 27 -12.58 4.23 4.25
C GLU A 27 -11.49 3.16 4.42
N PRO A 28 -11.33 2.21 3.47
CA PRO A 28 -10.26 1.23 3.62
C PRO A 28 -8.87 1.84 3.58
N LEU A 29 -8.67 2.93 2.83
CA LEU A 29 -7.38 3.63 2.82
C LEU A 29 -7.08 4.21 4.21
N LEU A 30 -8.05 4.87 4.82
CA LEU A 30 -7.88 5.45 6.14
C LEU A 30 -7.69 4.36 7.20
N LYS A 31 -8.41 3.27 7.05
CA LYS A 31 -8.29 2.14 7.97
C LYS A 31 -6.89 1.55 7.95
N TRP A 32 -6.33 1.38 6.74
CA TRP A 32 -4.95 0.91 6.63
C TRP A 32 -3.98 1.90 7.24
N GLU A 33 -4.17 3.19 6.95
CA GLU A 33 -3.30 4.24 7.45
C GLU A 33 -3.25 4.24 8.97
N ASN A 34 -4.38 3.96 9.62
CA ASN A 34 -4.47 3.93 11.08
C ASN A 34 -4.12 2.57 11.68
N SER A 35 -3.85 1.57 10.85
CA SER A 35 -3.48 0.25 11.35
C SER A 35 -2.03 0.26 11.85
N GLU A 36 -1.68 -0.75 12.62
CA GLU A 36 -0.32 -0.88 13.15
C GLU A 36 0.70 -0.96 12.02
N ILE A 37 0.43 -1.79 11.01
CA ILE A 37 1.36 -1.93 9.89
C ILE A 37 1.41 -0.65 9.06
N GLY A 38 0.26 0.01 8.88
CA GLY A 38 0.22 1.27 8.15
C GLY A 38 1.07 2.35 8.83
N GLN A 39 0.95 2.46 10.14
CA GLN A 39 1.73 3.43 10.90
C GLN A 39 3.22 3.10 10.83
N TRP A 40 3.57 1.82 10.89
CA TRP A 40 4.96 1.41 10.76
C TRP A 40 5.54 1.82 9.40
N VAL A 41 4.78 1.57 8.33
CA VAL A 41 5.22 1.92 6.97
C VAL A 41 5.40 3.43 6.85
N ILE A 42 4.43 4.20 7.33
CA ILE A 42 4.49 5.66 7.25
C ILE A 42 5.72 6.18 8.00
N ALA A 43 6.01 5.60 9.15
CA ALA A 43 7.14 6.04 9.97
C ALA A 43 8.50 5.72 9.33
N HIS A 44 8.58 4.66 8.53
CA HIS A 44 9.86 4.16 8.02
C HIS A 44 10.06 4.34 6.53
N ALA A 45 9.04 4.73 5.80
CA ALA A 45 9.17 4.97 4.36
C ALA A 45 10.02 6.21 4.11
N VAL A 46 10.75 6.20 3.01
CA VAL A 46 11.61 7.32 2.63
C VAL A 46 10.78 8.56 2.32
N GLU A 47 9.60 8.34 1.76
CA GLU A 47 8.64 9.41 1.45
C GLU A 47 7.27 8.98 1.93
N THR A 48 6.34 9.92 2.04
CA THR A 48 4.96 9.60 2.38
C THR A 48 4.41 8.60 1.36
N PRO A 49 3.86 7.47 1.80
CA PRO A 49 3.28 6.51 0.87
C PRO A 49 2.13 7.14 0.08
N CYS A 50 1.97 6.67 -1.16
CA CYS A 50 0.91 7.15 -2.04
C CYS A 50 0.04 5.98 -2.46
N TRP A 51 -1.21 6.28 -2.76
CA TRP A 51 -2.09 5.26 -3.30
C TRP A 51 -2.37 5.51 -4.77
N TYR A 52 -2.65 4.43 -5.49
CA TYR A 52 -2.92 4.46 -6.92
C TYR A 52 -4.14 3.61 -7.22
N ARG A 53 -4.94 4.08 -8.17
CA ARG A 53 -6.07 3.32 -8.67
C ARG A 53 -5.65 2.69 -10.00
N VAL A 54 -5.74 1.37 -10.06
CA VAL A 54 -5.32 0.61 -11.24
C VAL A 54 -6.52 -0.17 -11.75
N PRO A 55 -6.84 -0.11 -13.06
CA PRO A 55 -7.91 -0.95 -13.60
C PRO A 55 -7.59 -2.42 -13.38
N ASP A 56 -8.58 -3.18 -12.94
CA ASP A 56 -8.39 -4.61 -12.73
C ASP A 56 -8.86 -5.36 -13.97
N MET A 57 -7.91 -5.88 -14.74
CA MET A 57 -8.21 -6.55 -16.01
C MET A 57 -8.90 -7.89 -15.80
N MET A 58 -8.81 -8.46 -14.61
CA MET A 58 -9.40 -9.77 -14.30
C MET A 58 -10.83 -9.66 -13.79
N GLN A 59 -11.21 -8.48 -13.31
CA GLN A 59 -12.53 -8.23 -12.75
C GLN A 59 -12.98 -6.85 -13.19
N TYR A 60 -14.28 -6.63 -13.20
CA TYR A 60 -14.78 -5.28 -13.43
C TYR A 60 -14.55 -4.45 -12.19
N GLY A 61 -13.94 -3.27 -12.35
CA GLY A 61 -13.67 -2.38 -11.27
C GLY A 61 -12.20 -2.00 -11.20
N TYR A 62 -11.74 -1.70 -9.99
CA TYR A 62 -10.41 -1.16 -9.79
C TYR A 62 -9.72 -1.85 -8.64
N ARG A 63 -8.39 -1.90 -8.74
CA ARG A 63 -7.54 -2.29 -7.62
C ARG A 63 -6.86 -1.03 -7.10
N TYR A 64 -6.91 -0.83 -5.79
CA TYR A 64 -6.19 0.24 -5.15
C TYR A 64 -4.92 -0.32 -4.53
N GLU A 65 -3.81 0.35 -4.79
CA GLU A 65 -2.51 -0.06 -4.28
C GLU A 65 -1.90 1.09 -3.49
N ILE A 66 -1.42 0.79 -2.29
CA ILE A 66 -0.63 1.74 -1.53
C ILE A 66 0.82 1.35 -1.75
N ARG A 67 1.61 2.27 -2.27
CA ARG A 67 3.01 2.04 -2.58
C ARG A 67 3.88 2.87 -1.68
N ALA A 68 4.95 2.27 -1.20
CA ALA A 68 5.91 2.93 -0.33
C ALA A 68 7.32 2.61 -0.78
N LYS A 69 8.22 3.55 -0.52
CA LYS A 69 9.64 3.37 -0.81
C LYS A 69 10.34 3.04 0.50
N LEU A 70 10.94 1.86 0.57
CA LEU A 70 11.65 1.40 1.75
C LEU A 70 13.11 1.14 1.41
N SER A 71 14.00 1.50 2.34
CA SER A 71 15.42 1.17 2.20
C SER A 71 15.63 -0.31 2.41
N GLY A 72 16.82 -0.81 2.03
CA GLY A 72 17.10 -2.24 2.09
C GLY A 72 16.80 -2.88 3.44
N ALA A 73 17.25 -2.26 4.52
CA ALA A 73 17.04 -2.78 5.87
C ALA A 73 15.55 -2.79 6.24
N ARG A 74 14.85 -1.70 5.93
CA ARG A 74 13.41 -1.60 6.22
C ARG A 74 12.60 -2.52 5.33
N LEU A 75 13.03 -2.69 4.09
CA LEU A 75 12.36 -3.62 3.18
C LEU A 75 12.43 -5.04 3.72
N THR A 76 13.59 -5.46 4.19
CA THR A 76 13.76 -6.79 4.77
C THR A 76 12.86 -6.95 6.00
N GLU A 77 12.83 -5.96 6.85
CA GLU A 77 11.99 -5.98 8.05
C GLU A 77 10.51 -6.07 7.68
N TRP A 78 10.07 -5.30 6.69
CA TRP A 78 8.68 -5.34 6.23
C TRP A 78 8.31 -6.70 5.68
N LEU A 79 9.19 -7.29 4.87
CA LEU A 79 8.96 -8.62 4.31
C LEU A 79 8.80 -9.67 5.40
N LEU A 80 9.61 -9.60 6.45
CA LEU A 80 9.51 -10.52 7.57
C LEU A 80 8.20 -10.36 8.32
N ARG A 81 7.78 -9.13 8.58
CA ARG A 81 6.50 -8.86 9.24
C ARG A 81 5.32 -9.34 8.41
N ASN A 82 5.35 -9.02 7.13
CA ASN A 82 4.24 -9.33 6.23
C ASN A 82 4.12 -10.83 5.98
N LYS A 83 5.22 -11.56 6.04
CA LYS A 83 5.22 -12.99 5.83
C LYS A 83 4.34 -13.73 6.82
N HIS A 84 4.26 -13.22 8.05
CA HIS A 84 3.45 -13.82 9.09
C HIS A 84 2.01 -13.32 9.09
N GLY A 85 1.73 -12.27 8.33
CA GLY A 85 0.42 -11.66 8.28
C GLY A 85 -0.48 -12.21 7.19
N VAL A 86 0.01 -13.13 6.43
CA VAL A 86 -0.74 -13.69 5.30
C VAL A 86 -1.62 -14.84 5.75
#